data_42e258c7e733e25e251c0a6a75aeda88
#
_entry.id   42e258c7e733e25e251c0a6a75aeda88
#
_cell.length_a   1.000
_cell.length_b   1.000
_cell.length_c   1.000
_cell.angle_alpha   90.00
_cell.angle_beta   90.00
_cell.angle_gamma   90.00
#
_symmetry.space_group_name_H-M   'P 1'
#
loop_
_entity.id
_entity.type
_entity.pdbx_description
1 polymer ?
#
loop_
_entity_poly.entity_id
_entity_poly.type
_entity_poly.pdbx_seq_one_letter_code
_entity_poly.pdbx_strand_id
1 'polypeptide(L)'
;MNQRGDADAVAWRTLWVLPLPAMVGLVLIAPRAGIRGAPVIASTIVVATFLLLGTPITSSDNRKAEIVWPPTYDLPQPEQQSASSLIEIVGPGGIVAGPENVDFSVSVLTTKVRSVNPRSAYLTGRHVGEEFLSDERLILSRGLETGRSEYGTESFENALRVFSPDAVCLKDTKEQEVAEVLINVGYK
;
A
#
# COMPACT_ATOMS: atom_id res chain seq x y z
N MET A 1 12.76 -21.54 4.74
CA MET A 1 11.94 -20.46 4.19
C MET A 1 10.49 -20.92 4.17
N ASN A 2 9.65 -20.28 4.95
CA ASN A 2 8.29 -20.74 5.27
C ASN A 2 7.30 -20.30 4.18
N GLN A 3 6.95 -21.20 3.27
CA GLN A 3 5.94 -20.97 2.21
C GLN A 3 4.49 -20.84 2.72
N ARG A 4 4.26 -20.91 4.03
CA ARG A 4 2.91 -20.81 4.61
C ARG A 4 2.33 -19.39 4.62
N GLY A 5 3.15 -18.34 4.58
CA GLY A 5 2.66 -16.96 4.65
C GLY A 5 1.87 -16.47 3.43
N ASP A 6 2.21 -16.96 2.23
CA ASP A 6 1.58 -16.48 0.99
C ASP A 6 0.18 -17.06 0.74
N ALA A 7 -0.04 -18.30 1.16
CA ALA A 7 -1.35 -18.95 1.00
C ALA A 7 -2.42 -18.28 1.88
N ASP A 8 -2.05 -17.84 3.07
CA ASP A 8 -2.98 -17.18 4.00
C ASP A 8 -3.39 -15.79 3.48
N ALA A 9 -2.45 -15.05 2.88
CA ALA A 9 -2.76 -13.73 2.30
C ALA A 9 -3.70 -13.82 1.08
N VAL A 10 -3.59 -14.88 0.28
CA VAL A 10 -4.48 -15.12 -0.86
C VAL A 10 -5.84 -15.62 -0.40
N ALA A 11 -5.89 -16.50 0.60
CA ALA A 11 -7.14 -17.02 1.15
C ALA A 11 -8.03 -15.89 1.71
N TRP A 12 -7.45 -14.92 2.40
CA TRP A 12 -8.15 -13.72 2.88
C TRP A 12 -8.82 -12.94 1.72
N ARG A 13 -8.10 -12.71 0.62
CA ARG A 13 -8.64 -11.99 -0.53
C ARG A 13 -9.77 -12.75 -1.20
N THR A 14 -9.68 -14.08 -1.24
CA THR A 14 -10.74 -14.93 -1.81
C THR A 14 -12.02 -14.87 -0.97
N LEU A 15 -11.91 -14.76 0.35
CA LEU A 15 -13.06 -14.55 1.24
C LEU A 15 -13.78 -13.23 1.00
N TRP A 16 -13.07 -12.18 0.58
CA TRP A 16 -13.68 -10.88 0.22
C TRP A 16 -14.40 -10.91 -1.13
N VAL A 17 -14.00 -11.79 -2.03
CA VAL A 17 -14.67 -11.99 -3.34
C VAL A 17 -15.97 -12.80 -3.17
N LEU A 18 -16.06 -13.63 -2.15
CA LEU A 18 -17.32 -14.30 -1.81
C LEU A 18 -18.33 -13.23 -1.37
N PRO A 19 -19.53 -13.21 -1.94
CA PRO A 19 -20.55 -12.23 -1.57
C PRO A 19 -21.18 -12.59 -0.22
N LEU A 20 -20.32 -12.74 0.81
CA LEU A 20 -20.73 -13.08 2.17
C LEU A 20 -21.86 -12.15 2.68
N PRO A 21 -21.80 -10.83 2.51
CA PRO A 21 -22.91 -9.96 2.91
C PRO A 21 -24.19 -10.27 2.14
N ALA A 22 -24.11 -10.60 0.85
CA ALA A 22 -25.26 -10.97 0.05
C ALA A 22 -25.80 -12.35 0.44
N MET A 23 -24.94 -13.32 0.73
CA MET A 23 -25.33 -14.65 1.21
C MET A 23 -25.97 -14.57 2.59
N VAL A 24 -25.42 -13.78 3.51
CA VAL A 24 -26.03 -13.51 4.81
C VAL A 24 -27.38 -12.83 4.62
N GLY A 25 -27.47 -11.82 3.76
CA GLY A 25 -28.73 -11.15 3.41
C GLY A 25 -29.77 -12.12 2.87
N LEU A 26 -29.41 -13.02 1.95
CA LEU A 26 -30.29 -14.04 1.40
C LEU A 26 -30.78 -15.02 2.49
N VAL A 27 -29.91 -15.46 3.37
CA VAL A 27 -30.27 -16.36 4.49
C VAL A 27 -31.25 -15.67 5.45
N LEU A 28 -31.09 -14.37 5.68
CA LEU A 28 -31.93 -13.57 6.56
C LEU A 28 -33.31 -13.29 5.94
N ILE A 29 -33.39 -13.11 4.61
CA ILE A 29 -34.61 -12.75 3.88
C ILE A 29 -35.37 -14.00 3.39
N ALA A 30 -34.69 -15.14 3.24
CA ALA A 30 -35.28 -16.35 2.70
C ALA A 30 -36.56 -16.73 3.48
N PRO A 31 -37.73 -16.78 2.82
CA PRO A 31 -38.99 -17.15 3.45
C PRO A 31 -38.89 -18.61 3.87
N ARG A 32 -38.75 -18.86 5.16
CA ARG A 32 -38.87 -20.21 5.74
C ARG A 32 -40.31 -20.49 5.95
N ALA A 33 -40.90 -21.27 5.05
CA ALA A 33 -42.27 -21.70 5.11
C ALA A 33 -42.59 -22.29 6.51
N GLY A 34 -43.51 -21.65 7.21
CA GLY A 34 -44.15 -22.18 8.41
C GLY A 34 -43.69 -21.68 9.77
N ILE A 35 -42.56 -20.97 9.91
CA ILE A 35 -42.11 -20.50 11.22
C ILE A 35 -42.20 -18.97 11.28
N ARG A 36 -43.24 -18.43 11.93
CA ARG A 36 -43.36 -17.02 12.25
C ARG A 36 -42.20 -16.61 13.19
N GLY A 37 -41.36 -15.67 12.77
CA GLY A 37 -40.20 -15.19 13.55
C GLY A 37 -38.85 -15.82 13.19
N ALA A 38 -38.78 -16.82 12.34
CA ALA A 38 -37.52 -17.43 11.90
C ALA A 38 -36.49 -16.39 11.36
N PRO A 39 -36.87 -15.37 10.58
CA PRO A 39 -35.92 -14.36 10.14
C PRO A 39 -35.32 -13.55 11.30
N VAL A 40 -36.14 -13.22 12.30
CA VAL A 40 -35.69 -12.47 13.49
C VAL A 40 -34.69 -13.30 14.29
N ILE A 41 -35.01 -14.57 14.53
CA ILE A 41 -34.08 -15.47 15.24
C ILE A 41 -32.77 -15.65 14.46
N ALA A 42 -32.84 -15.86 13.17
CA ALA A 42 -31.64 -16.01 12.34
C ALA A 42 -30.77 -14.71 12.37
N SER A 43 -31.41 -13.53 12.24
CA SER A 43 -30.72 -12.25 12.34
C SER A 43 -30.07 -12.07 13.70
N THR A 44 -30.78 -12.40 14.78
CA THR A 44 -30.26 -12.29 16.15
C THR A 44 -29.05 -13.20 16.34
N ILE A 45 -29.11 -14.44 15.84
CA ILE A 45 -27.97 -15.39 15.90
C ILE A 45 -26.78 -14.84 15.14
N VAL A 46 -26.96 -14.34 13.91
CA VAL A 46 -25.88 -13.78 13.11
C VAL A 46 -25.24 -12.59 13.81
N VAL A 47 -26.04 -11.64 14.29
CA VAL A 47 -25.54 -10.46 15.01
C VAL A 47 -24.82 -10.87 16.29
N ALA A 48 -25.38 -11.78 17.08
CA ALA A 48 -24.78 -12.28 18.30
C ALA A 48 -23.43 -12.99 17.98
N THR A 49 -23.36 -13.76 16.89
CA THR A 49 -22.12 -14.42 16.45
C THR A 49 -21.05 -13.40 16.08
N PHE A 50 -21.42 -12.36 15.33
CA PHE A 50 -20.48 -11.27 15.00
C PHE A 50 -20.00 -10.52 16.24
N LEU A 51 -20.89 -10.27 17.21
CA LEU A 51 -20.52 -9.58 18.45
C LEU A 51 -19.66 -10.44 19.38
N LEU A 52 -19.85 -11.76 19.38
CA LEU A 52 -19.12 -12.68 20.26
C LEU A 52 -17.79 -13.17 19.65
N LEU A 53 -17.77 -13.41 18.33
CA LEU A 53 -16.60 -13.96 17.63
C LEU A 53 -15.86 -12.91 16.82
N GLY A 54 -16.48 -11.78 16.50
CA GLY A 54 -15.85 -10.69 15.79
C GLY A 54 -14.84 -9.94 16.67
N THR A 55 -13.75 -9.51 16.09
CA THR A 55 -12.81 -8.63 16.79
C THR A 55 -13.44 -7.22 16.87
N PRO A 56 -13.75 -6.69 18.06
CA PRO A 56 -14.30 -5.34 18.19
C PRO A 56 -13.36 -4.31 17.58
N ILE A 57 -13.90 -3.26 16.96
CA ILE A 57 -13.11 -2.15 16.40
C ILE A 57 -12.17 -1.55 17.46
N THR A 58 -12.60 -1.59 18.73
CA THR A 58 -11.84 -1.09 19.89
C THR A 58 -10.86 -2.10 20.46
N SER A 59 -10.69 -3.29 19.86
CA SER A 59 -9.78 -4.30 20.39
C SER A 59 -8.33 -3.87 20.26
N SER A 60 -7.47 -4.46 21.10
CA SER A 60 -6.02 -4.24 21.03
C SER A 60 -5.41 -4.61 19.68
N ASP A 61 -6.04 -5.52 18.94
CA ASP A 61 -5.59 -5.97 17.63
C ASP A 61 -5.88 -4.92 16.54
N ASN A 62 -6.86 -4.05 16.78
CA ASN A 62 -7.22 -2.92 15.91
C ASN A 62 -6.65 -1.58 16.43
N ARG A 63 -5.52 -1.60 17.11
CA ARG A 63 -4.91 -0.40 17.74
C ARG A 63 -4.74 0.81 16.81
N LYS A 64 -4.72 0.58 15.50
CA LYS A 64 -4.62 1.63 14.49
C LYS A 64 -5.98 2.03 13.89
N ALA A 65 -7.07 1.36 14.28
CA ALA A 65 -8.40 1.72 13.81
C ALA A 65 -8.91 2.91 14.60
N GLU A 66 -8.85 4.07 14.02
CA GLU A 66 -9.39 5.32 14.57
C GLU A 66 -10.56 5.78 13.72
N ILE A 67 -11.65 6.19 14.40
CA ILE A 67 -12.79 6.78 13.71
C ILE A 67 -12.49 8.28 13.54
N VAL A 68 -12.12 8.68 12.33
CA VAL A 68 -11.84 10.07 11.98
C VAL A 68 -12.95 10.63 11.10
N TRP A 69 -13.30 11.88 11.33
CA TRP A 69 -14.25 12.60 10.52
C TRP A 69 -13.71 13.98 10.14
N PRO A 70 -13.68 14.37 8.86
CA PRO A 70 -14.05 13.56 7.68
C PRO A 70 -13.12 12.37 7.44
N PRO A 71 -13.56 11.34 6.69
CA PRO A 71 -12.71 10.20 6.36
C PRO A 71 -11.41 10.69 5.69
N THR A 72 -10.28 10.28 6.23
CA THR A 72 -8.96 10.58 5.68
C THR A 72 -8.26 9.29 5.29
N TYR A 73 -7.28 9.40 4.40
CA TYR A 73 -6.38 8.28 4.17
C TYR A 73 -5.51 8.09 5.41
N ASP A 74 -5.33 6.83 5.84
CA ASP A 74 -4.40 6.47 6.93
C ASP A 74 -2.96 6.50 6.40
N LEU A 75 -2.51 7.71 6.08
CA LEU A 75 -1.14 7.98 5.66
C LEU A 75 -0.44 8.75 6.77
N PRO A 76 0.77 8.35 7.16
CA PRO A 76 1.58 9.12 8.10
C PRO A 76 1.77 10.55 7.59
N GLN A 77 1.58 11.53 8.45
CA GLN A 77 1.60 12.95 8.06
C GLN A 77 2.89 13.40 7.35
N PRO A 78 4.10 13.00 7.81
CA PRO A 78 5.34 13.39 7.14
C PRO A 78 5.41 12.92 5.69
N GLU A 79 5.03 11.66 5.43
CA GLU A 79 5.03 11.07 4.11
C GLU A 79 3.97 11.71 3.21
N GLN A 80 2.79 12.02 3.76
CA GLN A 80 1.74 12.73 3.04
C GLN A 80 2.18 14.13 2.62
N GLN A 81 2.86 14.88 3.50
CA GLN A 81 3.39 16.20 3.19
C GLN A 81 4.45 16.12 2.09
N SER A 82 5.41 15.21 2.21
CA SER A 82 6.44 14.98 1.20
C SER A 82 5.83 14.61 -0.15
N ALA A 83 4.85 13.70 -0.16
CA ALA A 83 4.15 13.32 -1.38
C ALA A 83 3.38 14.49 -2.02
N SER A 84 2.72 15.31 -1.20
CA SER A 84 1.99 16.50 -1.69
C SER A 84 2.95 17.51 -2.31
N SER A 85 4.10 17.74 -1.69
CA SER A 85 5.14 18.64 -2.24
C SER A 85 5.70 18.12 -3.56
N LEU A 86 5.97 16.82 -3.68
CA LEU A 86 6.42 16.21 -4.93
C LEU A 86 5.37 16.36 -6.05
N ILE A 87 4.10 16.12 -5.75
CA ILE A 87 2.99 16.28 -6.70
C ILE A 87 2.90 17.72 -7.20
N GLU A 88 3.06 18.69 -6.32
CA GLU A 88 3.03 20.12 -6.66
C GLU A 88 4.22 20.53 -7.54
N ILE A 89 5.43 20.07 -7.21
CA ILE A 89 6.66 20.41 -7.94
C ILE A 89 6.62 19.83 -9.35
N VAL A 90 6.20 18.59 -9.51
CA VAL A 90 6.29 17.86 -10.79
C VAL A 90 5.10 18.17 -11.69
N GLY A 91 3.92 18.30 -11.12
CA GLY A 91 2.70 18.53 -11.89
C GLY A 91 2.20 17.31 -12.66
N PRO A 92 1.10 17.47 -13.42
CA PRO A 92 0.46 16.35 -14.11
C PRO A 92 1.32 15.73 -15.21
N GLY A 93 1.37 14.41 -15.23
CA GLY A 93 2.10 13.61 -16.23
C GLY A 93 3.52 13.23 -15.82
N GLY A 94 4.05 13.87 -14.78
CA GLY A 94 5.41 13.61 -14.33
C GLY A 94 5.61 12.33 -13.53
N ILE A 95 6.87 12.01 -13.30
CA ILE A 95 7.33 10.80 -12.61
C ILE A 95 8.11 11.23 -11.35
N VAL A 96 7.80 10.60 -10.24
CA VAL A 96 8.50 10.82 -8.97
C VAL A 96 9.11 9.53 -8.46
N ALA A 97 10.21 9.66 -7.73
CA ALA A 97 10.83 8.57 -7.01
C ALA A 97 11.11 8.97 -5.56
N GLY A 98 10.82 8.09 -4.63
CA GLY A 98 11.02 8.34 -3.20
C GLY A 98 11.12 7.05 -2.38
N PRO A 99 11.25 7.20 -1.08
CA PRO A 99 11.04 6.10 -0.14
C PRO A 99 9.67 5.45 -0.35
N GLU A 100 9.56 4.15 -0.04
CA GLU A 100 8.34 3.38 -0.32
C GLU A 100 7.06 4.05 0.18
N ASN A 101 7.07 4.58 1.40
CA ASN A 101 5.89 5.22 1.98
C ASN A 101 5.51 6.52 1.28
N VAL A 102 6.49 7.28 0.77
CA VAL A 102 6.23 8.50 0.00
C VAL A 102 5.66 8.15 -1.36
N ASP A 103 6.26 7.20 -2.07
CA ASP A 103 5.79 6.72 -3.37
C ASP A 103 4.38 6.12 -3.29
N PHE A 104 4.10 5.35 -2.23
CA PHE A 104 2.75 4.87 -1.93
C PHE A 104 1.79 6.03 -1.71
N SER A 105 2.17 7.03 -0.92
CA SER A 105 1.33 8.21 -0.64
C SER A 105 1.01 8.99 -1.91
N VAL A 106 1.97 9.19 -2.82
CA VAL A 106 1.72 9.80 -4.14
C VAL A 106 0.64 9.03 -4.89
N SER A 107 0.74 7.71 -4.95
CA SER A 107 -0.21 6.85 -5.67
C SER A 107 -1.62 6.85 -5.08
N VAL A 108 -1.76 7.11 -3.78
CA VAL A 108 -3.05 7.26 -3.09
C VAL A 108 -3.65 8.64 -3.32
N LEU A 109 -2.82 9.69 -3.30
CA LEU A 109 -3.27 11.08 -3.38
C LEU A 109 -3.65 11.51 -4.80
N THR A 110 -3.02 10.95 -5.84
CA THR A 110 -3.29 11.36 -7.21
C THR A 110 -3.04 10.25 -8.23
N THR A 111 -3.81 10.30 -9.32
CA THR A 111 -3.56 9.50 -10.54
C THR A 111 -2.83 10.28 -11.63
N LYS A 112 -2.57 11.58 -11.41
CA LYS A 112 -1.97 12.48 -12.41
C LYS A 112 -0.44 12.45 -12.41
N VAL A 113 0.18 12.02 -11.31
CA VAL A 113 1.63 11.85 -11.16
C VAL A 113 1.92 10.36 -10.97
N ARG A 114 2.95 9.87 -11.62
CA ARG A 114 3.35 8.46 -11.53
C ARG A 114 4.49 8.31 -10.54
N SER A 115 4.34 7.40 -9.61
CA SER A 115 5.40 6.98 -8.70
C SER A 115 6.18 5.81 -9.30
N VAL A 116 7.50 5.81 -9.13
CA VAL A 116 8.35 4.73 -9.62
C VAL A 116 8.05 3.44 -8.86
N ASN A 117 7.85 3.50 -7.56
CA ASN A 117 7.65 2.31 -6.73
C ASN A 117 6.48 2.44 -5.74
N PRO A 118 5.23 2.39 -6.22
CA PRO A 118 4.06 2.55 -5.36
C PRO A 118 3.89 1.44 -4.31
N ARG A 119 4.53 0.28 -4.48
CA ARG A 119 4.45 -0.87 -3.56
C ARG A 119 5.62 -1.83 -3.74
N SER A 120 6.66 -1.69 -2.94
CA SER A 120 7.84 -2.57 -3.02
C SER A 120 7.54 -4.03 -2.71
N ALA A 121 6.52 -4.32 -1.92
CA ALA A 121 6.12 -5.70 -1.61
C ALA A 121 5.78 -6.54 -2.86
N TYR A 122 5.37 -5.91 -3.96
CA TYR A 122 5.14 -6.62 -5.22
C TYR A 122 6.41 -6.85 -6.04
N LEU A 123 7.49 -6.11 -5.79
CA LEU A 123 8.74 -6.23 -6.54
C LEU A 123 9.48 -7.53 -6.21
N THR A 124 9.27 -8.08 -5.03
CA THR A 124 9.89 -9.34 -4.59
C THR A 124 9.09 -10.58 -5.00
N GLY A 125 7.95 -10.39 -5.64
CA GLY A 125 7.07 -11.47 -6.09
C GLY A 125 7.54 -12.07 -7.43
N ARG A 126 7.53 -13.41 -7.54
CA ARG A 126 7.91 -14.17 -8.75
C ARG A 126 6.99 -13.97 -9.98
N HIS A 127 6.03 -13.09 -9.90
CA HIS A 127 4.97 -12.94 -10.91
C HIS A 127 5.01 -11.60 -11.66
N VAL A 128 6.08 -10.85 -11.48
CA VAL A 128 6.24 -9.58 -12.17
C VAL A 128 7.10 -9.82 -13.41
N GLY A 129 6.59 -9.41 -14.59
CA GLY A 129 7.34 -9.56 -15.85
C GLY A 129 8.62 -8.72 -15.87
N GLU A 130 9.59 -9.11 -16.71
CA GLU A 130 10.86 -8.39 -16.85
C GLU A 130 10.65 -6.93 -17.27
N GLU A 131 9.60 -6.65 -18.05
CA GLU A 131 9.22 -5.29 -18.46
C GLU A 131 8.88 -4.36 -17.28
N PHE A 132 8.61 -4.92 -16.11
CA PHE A 132 8.31 -4.12 -14.92
C PHE A 132 9.56 -3.53 -14.26
N LEU A 133 10.75 -4.00 -14.64
CA LEU A 133 12.04 -3.51 -14.12
C LEU A 133 12.08 -3.52 -12.58
N SER A 134 11.75 -4.67 -12.01
CA SER A 134 11.59 -4.84 -10.55
C SER A 134 12.86 -4.54 -9.79
N ASP A 135 14.01 -4.94 -10.33
CA ASP A 135 15.30 -4.77 -9.67
C ASP A 135 15.69 -3.29 -9.62
N GLU A 136 15.50 -2.56 -10.71
CA GLU A 136 15.79 -1.13 -10.77
C GLU A 136 14.88 -0.32 -9.85
N ARG A 137 13.59 -0.69 -9.77
CA ARG A 137 12.65 -0.06 -8.82
C ARG A 137 13.06 -0.31 -7.38
N LEU A 138 13.48 -1.54 -7.07
CA LEU A 138 13.93 -1.92 -5.73
C LEU A 138 15.23 -1.18 -5.36
N ILE A 139 16.20 -1.11 -6.29
CA ILE A 139 17.45 -0.37 -6.11
C ILE A 139 17.17 1.08 -5.77
N LEU A 140 16.30 1.76 -6.54
CA LEU A 140 15.91 3.14 -6.28
C LEU A 140 15.25 3.31 -4.92
N SER A 141 14.20 2.54 -4.66
CA SER A 141 13.44 2.65 -3.42
C SER A 141 14.32 2.43 -2.19
N ARG A 142 15.17 1.40 -2.21
CA ARG A 142 16.10 1.10 -1.13
C ARG A 142 17.15 2.19 -0.93
N GLY A 143 17.75 2.66 -2.02
CA GLY A 143 18.73 3.75 -1.97
C GLY A 143 18.12 5.02 -1.38
N LEU A 144 16.91 5.40 -1.81
CA LEU A 144 16.21 6.59 -1.33
C LEU A 144 15.71 6.45 0.13
N GLU A 145 15.42 5.23 0.57
CA GLU A 145 15.02 4.93 1.96
C GLU A 145 16.22 4.96 2.92
N THR A 146 17.37 4.40 2.51
CA THR A 146 18.53 4.21 3.39
C THR A 146 19.60 5.29 3.27
N GLY A 147 19.61 6.04 2.16
CA GLY A 147 20.68 6.99 1.81
C GLY A 147 21.95 6.30 1.32
N ARG A 148 21.94 4.97 1.14
CA ARG A 148 23.07 4.14 0.71
C ARG A 148 22.77 3.44 -0.61
N SER A 149 23.79 3.28 -1.40
CA SER A 149 23.76 2.50 -2.63
C SER A 149 24.09 1.02 -2.33
N GLU A 150 23.14 0.29 -1.68
CA GLU A 150 23.33 -1.11 -1.28
C GLU A 150 23.73 -2.04 -2.43
N TYR A 151 23.36 -1.69 -3.67
CA TYR A 151 23.63 -2.43 -4.89
C TYR A 151 24.76 -1.81 -5.73
N GLY A 152 25.48 -0.84 -5.16
CA GLY A 152 26.51 -0.07 -5.84
C GLY A 152 26.00 1.17 -6.55
N THR A 153 26.84 2.20 -6.58
CA THR A 153 26.54 3.53 -7.13
C THR A 153 26.14 3.46 -8.60
N GLU A 154 26.85 2.64 -9.40
CA GLU A 154 26.56 2.46 -10.82
C GLU A 154 25.16 1.89 -11.08
N SER A 155 24.75 0.91 -10.27
CA SER A 155 23.41 0.30 -10.35
C SER A 155 22.32 1.33 -10.01
N PHE A 156 22.56 2.16 -9.00
CA PHE A 156 21.63 3.22 -8.61
C PHE A 156 21.52 4.30 -9.69
N GLU A 157 22.64 4.74 -10.27
CA GLU A 157 22.64 5.69 -11.40
C GLU A 157 21.93 5.12 -12.63
N ASN A 158 22.15 3.84 -12.94
CA ASN A 158 21.44 3.19 -14.04
C ASN A 158 19.94 3.17 -13.82
N ALA A 159 19.51 2.82 -12.64
CA ALA A 159 18.09 2.84 -12.27
C ALA A 159 17.47 4.25 -12.35
N LEU A 160 18.20 5.30 -11.94
CA LEU A 160 17.79 6.69 -12.15
C LEU A 160 17.61 7.03 -13.62
N ARG A 161 18.54 6.62 -14.48
CA ARG A 161 18.48 6.88 -15.93
C ARG A 161 17.30 6.17 -16.59
N VAL A 162 17.04 4.93 -16.18
CA VAL A 162 15.93 4.11 -16.72
C VAL A 162 14.59 4.75 -16.48
N PHE A 163 14.34 5.22 -15.25
CA PHE A 163 13.05 5.84 -14.91
C PHE A 163 13.00 7.34 -15.15
N SER A 164 14.15 8.01 -15.16
CA SER A 164 14.28 9.47 -15.35
C SER A 164 13.24 10.25 -14.57
N PRO A 165 13.14 10.09 -13.22
CA PRO A 165 12.13 10.79 -12.45
C PRO A 165 12.33 12.31 -12.54
N ASP A 166 11.24 13.06 -12.64
CA ASP A 166 11.27 14.53 -12.69
C ASP A 166 11.61 15.15 -11.33
N ALA A 167 11.27 14.43 -10.25
CA ALA A 167 11.68 14.79 -8.89
C ALA A 167 11.96 13.54 -8.04
N VAL A 168 12.88 13.71 -7.10
CA VAL A 168 13.33 12.65 -6.21
C VAL A 168 13.20 13.13 -4.76
N CYS A 169 12.65 12.28 -3.90
CA CYS A 169 12.63 12.48 -2.45
C CYS A 169 13.61 11.52 -1.80
N LEU A 170 14.55 12.04 -1.03
CA LEU A 170 15.45 11.27 -0.20
C LEU A 170 14.99 11.35 1.25
N LYS A 171 14.96 10.22 1.94
CA LYS A 171 14.71 10.23 3.38
C LYS A 171 15.88 10.90 4.09
N ASP A 172 15.58 11.72 5.10
CA ASP A 172 16.60 12.32 5.92
C ASP A 172 17.34 11.24 6.72
N THR A 173 18.54 10.93 6.27
CA THR A 173 19.43 9.93 6.86
C THR A 173 20.80 10.55 7.11
N LYS A 174 21.59 9.92 7.98
CA LYS A 174 22.98 10.33 8.21
C LYS A 174 23.90 9.97 7.03
N GLU A 175 23.45 9.10 6.18
CA GLU A 175 24.17 8.62 5.00
C GLU A 175 23.93 9.59 3.83
N GLN A 176 25.01 10.01 3.19
CA GLN A 176 24.95 11.00 2.10
C GLN A 176 25.37 10.47 0.74
N GLU A 177 25.70 9.18 0.65
CA GLU A 177 26.19 8.56 -0.60
C GLU A 177 25.22 8.77 -1.76
N VAL A 178 23.94 8.46 -1.54
CA VAL A 178 22.89 8.64 -2.56
C VAL A 178 22.65 10.13 -2.87
N ALA A 179 22.76 11.01 -1.87
CA ALA A 179 22.62 12.45 -2.08
C ALA A 179 23.71 12.99 -3.02
N GLU A 180 24.97 12.54 -2.85
CA GLU A 180 26.07 12.91 -3.74
C GLU A 180 25.82 12.43 -5.16
N VAL A 181 25.34 11.20 -5.35
CA VAL A 181 24.98 10.67 -6.67
C VAL A 181 23.88 11.50 -7.31
N LEU A 182 22.80 11.83 -6.57
CA LEU A 182 21.71 12.65 -7.07
C LEU A 182 22.20 14.01 -7.55
N ILE A 183 23.05 14.68 -6.78
CA ILE A 183 23.65 15.96 -7.15
C ILE A 183 24.50 15.83 -8.43
N ASN A 184 25.32 14.77 -8.52
CA ASN A 184 26.18 14.55 -9.69
C ASN A 184 25.37 14.27 -10.95
N VAL A 185 24.21 13.65 -10.84
CA VAL A 185 23.27 13.38 -11.96
C VAL A 185 22.44 14.61 -12.31
N GLY A 186 22.42 15.66 -11.47
CA GLY A 186 21.78 16.95 -11.75
C GLY A 186 20.52 17.25 -10.94
N TYR A 187 20.14 16.41 -9.99
CA TYR A 187 19.07 16.73 -9.04
C TYR A 187 19.58 17.78 -8.04
N LYS A 188 18.67 18.66 -7.62
CA LYS A 188 18.99 19.79 -6.72
C LYS A 188 18.22 19.68 -5.42
#